data_649d3cacdd414721c29abf567ac6f713
#
_entry.id   649d3cacdd414721c29abf567ac6f713
#
_cell.length_a   1.000
_cell.length_b   1.000
_cell.length_c   1.000
_cell.angle_alpha   90.00
_cell.angle_beta   90.00
_cell.angle_gamma   90.00
#
_symmetry.space_group_name_H-M   'P 1'
#
loop_
_entity.id
_entity.type
_entity.pdbx_description
1 polymer ?
#
loop_
_entity_poly.entity_id
_entity_poly.type
_entity_poly.pdbx_seq_one_letter_code
_entity_poly.pdbx_strand_id
1 'polypeptide(L)'
;MPHTASLFFSLTLSFILHFWLPASSAWPLQRTYNGSSATAIFVFGDSTADPGNNNYINTVIKANFPPYGRDFAQHRPTGRFTNGKLVADMLASAFGVKEYIPAYLDPTLTAKDLLTGVSFASADSGYDSLTAEITGVIPVDKQIEYFKEYVAKVQGLIGKGKALKLIKGALFALSAGTNDFGSNYFLLPLRSKHYNTEEYQQFLLNKLQGHLQALHEMGAEKILVIGLPPVGCLPEQITLNFADGCVDYLNGVAVDYNLKLVNTLSNLQATLLRGSKINYGNIYQPLLDMIGKPEQFENINEVNN
;
A
#
# COMPACT_ATOMS: atom_id res chain seq x y z
N MET A 1 36.38 -15.06 10.80
CA MET A 1 35.72 -14.21 9.82
C MET A 1 34.30 -14.72 9.67
N PRO A 2 33.30 -14.05 10.27
CA PRO A 2 32.01 -13.85 9.65
C PRO A 2 31.39 -12.54 10.16
N HIS A 3 31.55 -11.42 9.44
CA HIS A 3 30.92 -10.15 9.78
C HIS A 3 30.39 -9.38 8.56
N THR A 4 30.30 -9.98 7.39
CA THR A 4 29.89 -9.29 6.17
C THR A 4 28.41 -9.51 5.76
N ALA A 5 27.69 -10.45 6.35
CA ALA A 5 26.28 -10.72 5.99
C ALA A 5 25.25 -9.78 6.65
N SER A 6 25.62 -9.11 7.76
CA SER A 6 24.67 -8.28 8.53
C SER A 6 24.50 -6.86 8.00
N LEU A 7 25.38 -6.38 7.12
CA LEU A 7 25.33 -5.02 6.59
C LEU A 7 24.41 -4.83 5.37
N PHE A 8 24.10 -5.91 4.66
CA PHE A 8 23.28 -5.81 3.45
C PHE A 8 21.76 -5.72 3.68
N PHE A 9 21.27 -6.21 4.81
CA PHE A 9 19.82 -6.20 5.10
C PHE A 9 19.30 -4.89 5.72
N SER A 10 20.17 -4.06 6.26
CA SER A 10 19.78 -2.79 6.91
C SER A 10 19.55 -1.63 5.94
N LEU A 11 19.98 -1.75 4.69
CA LEU A 11 19.92 -0.66 3.71
C LEU A 11 18.67 -0.65 2.83
N THR A 12 17.91 -1.72 2.81
CA THR A 12 16.80 -1.87 1.85
C THR A 12 15.51 -1.17 2.23
N LEU A 13 15.36 -0.72 3.48
CA LEU A 13 14.07 -0.21 3.95
C LEU A 13 14.05 1.26 4.37
N SER A 14 15.19 1.95 4.39
CA SER A 14 15.28 3.29 5.02
C SER A 14 14.91 4.47 4.13
N PHE A 15 14.54 4.29 2.88
CA PHE A 15 14.51 5.41 1.94
C PHE A 15 13.21 5.65 1.18
N ILE A 16 12.13 5.05 1.59
CA ILE A 16 10.82 5.49 1.07
C ILE A 16 10.37 6.69 1.90
N LEU A 17 10.53 7.89 1.33
CA LEU A 17 10.01 9.17 1.80
C LEU A 17 10.74 9.86 2.96
N HIS A 18 11.93 10.40 2.69
CA HIS A 18 12.38 11.61 3.38
C HIS A 18 11.68 12.85 2.77
N PHE A 19 10.36 12.83 2.69
CA PHE A 19 9.64 14.05 2.36
C PHE A 19 9.15 14.72 3.64
N TRP A 20 9.75 15.84 3.94
CA TRP A 20 9.33 16.82 4.92
C TRP A 20 7.93 17.31 4.56
N LEU A 21 6.91 16.81 5.22
CA LEU A 21 5.67 17.54 5.41
C LEU A 21 5.66 17.95 6.89
N PRO A 22 5.79 19.24 7.21
CA PRO A 22 5.64 19.68 8.59
C PRO A 22 4.22 19.36 9.08
N ALA A 23 4.14 18.83 10.30
CA ALA A 23 2.92 18.33 10.94
C ALA A 23 1.86 19.40 11.27
N SER A 24 2.01 20.64 10.79
CA SER A 24 1.15 21.76 11.17
C SER A 24 0.44 22.48 10.02
N SER A 25 0.59 22.05 8.78
CA SER A 25 -0.26 22.60 7.72
C SER A 25 -1.49 21.73 7.57
N ALA A 26 -2.60 22.16 8.18
CA ALA A 26 -3.92 21.70 7.80
C ALA A 26 -4.05 21.97 6.28
N TRP A 27 -3.84 20.92 5.49
CA TRP A 27 -4.17 20.95 4.08
C TRP A 27 -5.63 21.40 3.98
N PRO A 28 -5.97 22.43 3.21
CA PRO A 28 -7.35 22.82 3.02
C PRO A 28 -8.06 21.81 2.11
N LEU A 29 -8.07 20.53 2.49
CA LEU A 29 -8.97 19.50 1.97
C LEU A 29 -10.34 19.59 2.64
N GLN A 30 -10.77 20.80 3.02
CA GLN A 30 -12.20 21.11 3.21
C GLN A 30 -12.88 21.42 1.87
N ARG A 31 -12.44 20.81 0.78
CA ARG A 31 -13.38 20.46 -0.27
C ARG A 31 -14.12 19.24 0.24
N THR A 32 -15.25 19.47 0.91
CA THR A 32 -16.33 18.50 1.02
C THR A 32 -16.44 17.84 -0.35
N TYR A 33 -15.94 16.60 -0.44
CA TYR A 33 -16.13 15.76 -1.61
C TYR A 33 -17.63 15.44 -1.62
N ASN A 34 -18.40 16.35 -2.19
CA ASN A 34 -19.84 16.21 -2.33
C ASN A 34 -20.09 14.98 -3.20
N GLY A 35 -20.31 13.82 -2.58
CA GLY A 35 -20.88 12.70 -3.29
C GLY A 35 -20.46 11.28 -2.95
N SER A 36 -19.39 10.99 -2.21
CA SER A 36 -19.12 9.60 -1.86
C SER A 36 -18.68 9.44 -0.40
N SER A 37 -19.64 9.16 0.46
CA SER A 37 -19.34 8.72 1.83
C SER A 37 -18.86 7.27 1.79
N ALA A 38 -17.74 6.96 2.46
CA ALA A 38 -17.36 5.60 2.77
C ALA A 38 -17.82 5.24 4.18
N THR A 39 -18.36 4.03 4.36
CA THR A 39 -18.76 3.54 5.69
C THR A 39 -17.57 3.08 6.52
N ALA A 40 -16.54 2.57 5.84
CA ALA A 40 -15.29 2.08 6.40
C ALA A 40 -14.19 2.13 5.32
N ILE A 41 -12.92 1.99 5.71
CA ILE A 41 -11.80 1.87 4.76
C ILE A 41 -11.03 0.61 5.09
N PHE A 42 -10.88 -0.27 4.11
CA PHE A 42 -10.08 -1.49 4.19
C PHE A 42 -8.87 -1.36 3.29
N VAL A 43 -7.70 -1.70 3.83
CA VAL A 43 -6.43 -1.49 3.14
C VAL A 43 -5.65 -2.80 3.06
N PHE A 44 -5.07 -3.08 1.90
CA PHE A 44 -4.26 -4.26 1.61
C PHE A 44 -3.00 -3.83 0.88
N GLY A 45 -1.95 -4.61 1.01
CA GLY A 45 -0.72 -4.35 0.27
C GLY A 45 0.54 -4.45 1.11
N ASP A 46 1.48 -3.55 0.83
CA ASP A 46 2.85 -3.57 1.32
C ASP A 46 3.15 -2.49 2.38
N SER A 47 4.43 -2.07 2.47
CA SER A 47 4.91 -1.04 3.41
C SER A 47 4.24 0.32 3.25
N THR A 48 3.74 0.65 2.05
CA THR A 48 3.03 1.90 1.78
C THR A 48 1.66 1.97 2.46
N ALA A 49 1.17 0.83 2.93
CA ALA A 49 -0.17 0.62 3.46
C ALA A 49 -0.19 -0.05 4.86
N ASP A 50 0.96 -0.52 5.38
CA ASP A 50 1.07 -1.20 6.68
C ASP A 50 1.16 -0.20 7.85
N PRO A 51 0.13 -0.11 8.71
CA PRO A 51 0.17 0.73 9.90
C PRO A 51 0.86 0.07 11.11
N GLY A 52 1.41 -1.14 10.94
CA GLY A 52 2.11 -1.89 11.96
C GLY A 52 1.67 -3.33 12.15
N ASN A 53 1.05 -3.99 11.15
CA ASN A 53 0.77 -5.43 11.22
C ASN A 53 2.04 -6.25 11.44
N ASN A 54 3.17 -5.82 10.85
CA ASN A 54 4.46 -6.50 11.03
C ASN A 54 4.97 -6.47 12.47
N ASN A 55 4.46 -5.60 13.35
CA ASN A 55 4.81 -5.61 14.76
C ASN A 55 4.37 -6.92 15.46
N TYR A 56 3.32 -7.55 14.95
CA TYR A 56 2.63 -8.71 15.56
C TYR A 56 3.01 -10.05 14.94
N ILE A 57 3.99 -10.08 14.03
CA ILE A 57 4.51 -11.29 13.40
C ILE A 57 6.02 -11.43 13.64
N ASN A 58 6.54 -12.65 13.44
CA ASN A 58 7.97 -12.92 13.57
C ASN A 58 8.71 -12.58 12.28
N THR A 59 9.08 -11.31 12.12
CA THR A 59 9.89 -10.80 11.00
C THR A 59 10.83 -9.70 11.49
N VAL A 60 11.90 -9.47 10.73
CA VAL A 60 12.81 -8.32 10.93
C VAL A 60 12.31 -7.05 10.25
N ILE A 61 11.32 -7.17 9.38
CA ILE A 61 10.74 -6.06 8.62
C ILE A 61 9.76 -5.30 9.51
N LYS A 62 10.28 -4.35 10.29
CA LYS A 62 9.53 -3.53 11.26
C LYS A 62 9.88 -2.06 11.14
N ALA A 63 8.93 -1.20 11.50
CA ALA A 63 9.09 0.26 11.57
C ALA A 63 8.61 0.82 12.91
N ASN A 64 8.79 0.06 14.00
CA ASN A 64 8.42 0.44 15.36
C ASN A 64 9.60 0.99 16.17
N PHE A 65 10.58 1.61 15.50
CA PHE A 65 11.78 2.21 16.09
C PHE A 65 12.15 3.51 15.35
N PRO A 66 12.90 4.43 15.99
CA PRO A 66 13.39 5.64 15.32
C PRO A 66 14.30 5.31 14.12
N PRO A 67 14.26 6.12 13.02
CA PRO A 67 13.61 7.43 12.90
C PRO A 67 12.16 7.40 12.42
N TYR A 68 11.54 6.22 12.25
CA TYR A 68 10.13 6.14 11.88
C TYR A 68 9.24 6.88 12.87
N GLY A 69 8.16 7.47 12.38
CA GLY A 69 7.16 8.15 13.21
C GLY A 69 7.62 9.48 13.83
N ARG A 70 8.76 10.05 13.41
CA ARG A 70 9.27 11.32 13.96
C ARG A 70 8.31 12.50 13.81
N ASP A 71 7.47 12.48 12.75
CA ASP A 71 6.45 13.49 12.45
C ASP A 71 5.03 13.01 12.81
N PHE A 72 4.91 11.82 13.41
CA PHE A 72 3.67 11.29 13.93
C PHE A 72 3.34 11.87 15.30
N ALA A 73 2.08 11.74 15.75
CA ALA A 73 1.67 12.21 17.06
C ALA A 73 2.61 11.68 18.16
N GLN A 74 3.07 12.58 19.01
CA GLN A 74 4.02 12.30 20.10
C GLN A 74 5.41 11.81 19.64
N HIS A 75 5.77 11.98 18.36
CA HIS A 75 7.05 11.53 17.77
C HIS A 75 7.36 10.05 18.03
N ARG A 76 6.33 9.20 18.00
CA ARG A 76 6.45 7.77 18.31
C ARG A 76 6.35 6.92 17.06
N PRO A 77 7.28 5.96 16.87
CA PRO A 77 7.18 4.97 15.81
C PRO A 77 6.03 3.99 16.11
N THR A 78 5.14 3.81 15.16
CA THR A 78 3.92 3.00 15.31
C THR A 78 4.01 1.66 14.59
N GLY A 79 5.00 1.49 13.72
CA GLY A 79 5.10 0.41 12.76
C GLY A 79 4.74 0.85 11.34
N ARG A 80 4.33 2.13 11.15
CA ARG A 80 4.20 2.73 9.82
C ARG A 80 5.57 2.98 9.20
N PHE A 81 5.77 2.55 7.99
CA PHE A 81 7.02 2.74 7.25
C PHE A 81 7.14 4.15 6.68
N THR A 82 6.92 5.14 7.54
CA THR A 82 6.93 6.57 7.21
C THR A 82 7.28 7.39 8.45
N ASN A 83 7.62 8.64 8.24
CA ASN A 83 7.81 9.60 9.33
C ASN A 83 6.49 10.00 9.99
N GLY A 84 5.35 9.91 9.29
CA GLY A 84 4.07 10.40 9.76
C GLY A 84 2.88 9.52 9.33
N LYS A 85 1.89 10.13 8.71
CA LYS A 85 0.68 9.45 8.21
C LYS A 85 0.97 8.66 6.94
N LEU A 86 0.31 7.50 6.80
CA LEU A 86 0.21 6.80 5.53
C LEU A 86 -0.84 7.46 4.63
N VAL A 87 -0.78 7.21 3.32
CA VAL A 87 -1.83 7.62 2.37
C VAL A 87 -3.19 7.09 2.79
N ALA A 88 -3.24 5.88 3.36
CA ALA A 88 -4.46 5.28 3.90
C ALA A 88 -5.07 6.10 5.05
N ASP A 89 -4.24 6.66 5.95
CA ASP A 89 -4.70 7.55 7.02
C ASP A 89 -5.27 8.85 6.43
N MET A 90 -4.60 9.41 5.41
CA MET A 90 -5.06 10.63 4.73
C MET A 90 -6.40 10.40 4.03
N LEU A 91 -6.56 9.26 3.35
CA LEU A 91 -7.84 8.86 2.74
C LEU A 91 -8.94 8.74 3.80
N ALA A 92 -8.66 8.06 4.92
CA ALA A 92 -9.64 7.87 5.99
C ALA A 92 -10.11 9.19 6.59
N SER A 93 -9.17 10.13 6.77
CA SER A 93 -9.45 11.49 7.23
C SER A 93 -10.26 12.28 6.19
N ALA A 94 -9.89 12.22 4.90
CA ALA A 94 -10.58 12.91 3.82
C ALA A 94 -12.04 12.43 3.62
N PHE A 95 -12.29 11.13 3.85
CA PHE A 95 -13.65 10.57 3.84
C PHE A 95 -14.41 10.78 5.16
N GLY A 96 -13.79 11.39 6.17
CA GLY A 96 -14.41 11.62 7.49
C GLY A 96 -14.68 10.35 8.28
N VAL A 97 -13.96 9.25 7.99
CA VAL A 97 -14.18 7.95 8.63
C VAL A 97 -13.42 7.86 9.97
N LYS A 98 -12.11 8.13 9.93
CA LYS A 98 -11.23 8.16 11.11
C LYS A 98 -9.90 8.87 10.76
N GLU A 99 -9.15 9.25 11.78
CA GLU A 99 -7.87 9.93 11.59
C GLU A 99 -6.73 8.98 11.21
N TYR A 100 -6.72 7.79 11.80
CA TYR A 100 -5.69 6.76 11.58
C TYR A 100 -6.33 5.40 11.34
N ILE A 101 -5.81 4.67 10.35
CA ILE A 101 -6.21 3.28 10.09
C ILE A 101 -5.37 2.36 11.00
N PRO A 102 -6.00 1.54 11.87
CA PRO A 102 -5.24 0.62 12.71
C PRO A 102 -4.85 -0.66 11.95
N ALA A 103 -3.83 -1.34 12.47
CA ALA A 103 -3.43 -2.67 12.03
C ALA A 103 -4.45 -3.73 12.45
N TYR A 104 -4.84 -4.64 11.55
CA TYR A 104 -5.81 -5.70 11.87
C TYR A 104 -5.33 -6.67 12.95
N LEU A 105 -4.02 -6.89 13.03
CA LEU A 105 -3.42 -7.80 14.02
C LEU A 105 -3.24 -7.16 15.40
N ASP A 106 -3.57 -5.88 15.58
CA ASP A 106 -3.51 -5.24 16.89
C ASP A 106 -4.53 -5.88 17.83
N PRO A 107 -4.09 -6.52 18.95
CA PRO A 107 -4.99 -7.17 19.89
C PRO A 107 -5.87 -6.18 20.67
N THR A 108 -5.58 -4.89 20.60
CA THR A 108 -6.33 -3.83 21.32
C THR A 108 -7.48 -3.25 20.51
N LEU A 109 -7.73 -3.75 19.29
CA LEU A 109 -8.82 -3.28 18.42
C LEU A 109 -10.18 -3.36 19.11
N THR A 110 -10.87 -2.23 19.10
CA THR A 110 -12.26 -2.13 19.60
C THR A 110 -13.27 -2.45 18.51
N ALA A 111 -14.53 -2.69 18.89
CA ALA A 111 -15.62 -2.81 17.94
C ALA A 111 -15.75 -1.57 17.04
N LYS A 112 -15.51 -0.36 17.58
CA LYS A 112 -15.51 0.89 16.81
C LYS A 112 -14.43 0.88 15.73
N ASP A 113 -13.24 0.39 16.04
CA ASP A 113 -12.14 0.29 15.07
C ASP A 113 -12.50 -0.65 13.93
N LEU A 114 -13.04 -1.81 14.25
CA LEU A 114 -13.52 -2.77 13.26
C LEU A 114 -14.62 -2.17 12.37
N LEU A 115 -15.58 -1.47 12.93
CA LEU A 115 -16.73 -0.93 12.18
C LEU A 115 -16.37 0.29 11.29
N THR A 116 -15.19 0.86 11.44
CA THR A 116 -14.71 1.98 10.62
C THR A 116 -13.54 1.60 9.71
N GLY A 117 -13.14 0.33 9.73
CA GLY A 117 -12.11 -0.23 8.84
C GLY A 117 -10.72 -0.33 9.48
N VAL A 118 -9.94 -1.22 8.90
CA VAL A 118 -8.59 -1.61 9.34
C VAL A 118 -7.70 -1.85 8.12
N SER A 119 -6.38 -1.91 8.32
CA SER A 119 -5.44 -2.36 7.31
C SER A 119 -4.99 -3.79 7.59
N PHE A 120 -4.99 -4.61 6.53
CA PHE A 120 -4.43 -5.96 6.49
C PHE A 120 -3.04 -5.98 5.89
N ALA A 121 -2.57 -4.85 5.36
CA ALA A 121 -1.30 -4.72 4.67
C ALA A 121 -0.12 -5.14 5.55
N SER A 122 0.92 -5.65 4.91
CA SER A 122 2.14 -6.10 5.56
C SER A 122 3.34 -5.62 4.74
N ALA A 123 4.23 -4.89 5.39
CA ALA A 123 5.41 -4.37 4.73
C ALA A 123 6.24 -5.49 4.09
N ASP A 124 6.84 -5.18 2.95
CA ASP A 124 7.63 -6.10 2.12
C ASP A 124 6.84 -7.22 1.43
N SER A 125 5.50 -7.18 1.46
CA SER A 125 4.67 -8.11 0.68
C SER A 125 4.50 -7.64 -0.77
N GLY A 126 4.02 -8.55 -1.62
CA GLY A 126 3.68 -8.30 -3.02
C GLY A 126 2.48 -9.12 -3.46
N TYR A 127 2.09 -8.99 -4.73
CA TYR A 127 1.06 -9.85 -5.32
C TYR A 127 1.55 -11.29 -5.50
N ASP A 128 2.85 -11.50 -5.69
CA ASP A 128 3.49 -12.81 -5.67
C ASP A 128 3.77 -13.23 -4.22
N SER A 129 3.18 -14.33 -3.77
CA SER A 129 3.38 -14.85 -2.40
C SER A 129 4.85 -15.12 -2.07
N LEU A 130 5.67 -15.46 -3.09
CA LEU A 130 7.11 -15.66 -2.91
C LEU A 130 7.80 -14.40 -2.41
N THR A 131 7.36 -13.21 -2.84
CA THR A 131 7.90 -11.93 -2.36
C THR A 131 7.81 -11.82 -0.84
N ALA A 132 6.66 -12.15 -0.27
CA ALA A 132 6.43 -12.13 1.17
C ALA A 132 7.17 -13.27 1.92
N GLU A 133 7.34 -14.42 1.29
CA GLU A 133 8.04 -15.59 1.86
C GLU A 133 9.53 -15.31 2.10
N ILE A 134 10.18 -14.47 1.25
CA ILE A 134 11.60 -14.10 1.35
C ILE A 134 11.91 -13.51 2.73
N THR A 135 11.02 -12.69 3.26
CA THR A 135 11.22 -11.93 4.52
C THR A 135 10.29 -12.36 5.65
N GLY A 136 9.45 -13.39 5.41
CA GLY A 136 8.55 -13.95 6.41
C GLY A 136 7.44 -12.98 6.82
N VAL A 137 6.91 -12.19 5.88
CA VAL A 137 5.81 -11.26 6.09
C VAL A 137 4.48 -11.83 5.59
N ILE A 138 3.38 -11.09 5.71
CA ILE A 138 2.03 -11.58 5.39
C ILE A 138 1.76 -11.38 3.89
N PRO A 139 1.70 -12.44 3.06
CA PRO A 139 1.38 -12.30 1.64
C PRO A 139 -0.04 -11.76 1.43
N VAL A 140 -0.28 -11.11 0.28
CA VAL A 140 -1.61 -10.55 -0.04
C VAL A 140 -2.71 -11.62 -0.01
N ASP A 141 -2.42 -12.85 -0.44
CA ASP A 141 -3.35 -13.98 -0.32
C ASP A 141 -3.83 -14.15 1.14
N LYS A 142 -2.91 -14.09 2.13
CA LYS A 142 -3.24 -14.20 3.55
C LYS A 142 -3.96 -12.98 4.10
N GLN A 143 -3.67 -11.79 3.56
CA GLN A 143 -4.41 -10.57 3.92
C GLN A 143 -5.90 -10.69 3.52
N ILE A 144 -6.20 -11.31 2.37
CA ILE A 144 -7.57 -11.60 1.94
C ILE A 144 -8.25 -12.63 2.86
N GLU A 145 -7.51 -13.65 3.33
CA GLU A 145 -8.04 -14.59 4.34
C GLU A 145 -8.36 -13.87 5.66
N TYR A 146 -7.50 -12.98 6.12
CA TYR A 146 -7.78 -12.15 7.31
C TYR A 146 -9.01 -11.26 7.11
N PHE A 147 -9.24 -10.75 5.92
CA PHE A 147 -10.49 -10.04 5.64
C PHE A 147 -11.71 -10.95 5.74
N LYS A 148 -11.62 -12.21 5.30
CA LYS A 148 -12.70 -13.19 5.49
C LYS A 148 -12.97 -13.45 6.97
N GLU A 149 -11.93 -13.58 7.80
CA GLU A 149 -12.07 -13.70 9.26
C GLU A 149 -12.71 -12.44 9.87
N TYR A 150 -12.28 -11.25 9.41
CA TYR A 150 -12.88 -9.97 9.80
C TYR A 150 -14.38 -9.92 9.49
N VAL A 151 -14.80 -10.34 8.29
CA VAL A 151 -16.22 -10.39 7.90
C VAL A 151 -17.03 -11.24 8.89
N ALA A 152 -16.52 -12.41 9.28
CA ALA A 152 -17.18 -13.28 10.26
C ALA A 152 -17.27 -12.61 11.66
N LYS A 153 -16.20 -11.93 12.11
CA LYS A 153 -16.20 -11.16 13.37
C LYS A 153 -17.26 -10.07 13.35
N VAL A 154 -17.32 -9.26 12.28
CA VAL A 154 -18.27 -8.15 12.18
C VAL A 154 -19.72 -8.66 12.05
N GLN A 155 -19.93 -9.77 11.35
CA GLN A 155 -21.25 -10.43 11.32
C GLN A 155 -21.70 -10.86 12.71
N GLY A 156 -20.81 -11.35 13.55
CA GLY A 156 -21.09 -11.67 14.96
C GLY A 156 -21.42 -10.43 15.80
N LEU A 157 -20.78 -9.30 15.53
CA LEU A 157 -20.97 -8.05 16.30
C LEU A 157 -22.30 -7.34 15.96
N ILE A 158 -22.65 -7.21 14.68
CA ILE A 158 -23.75 -6.35 14.22
C ILE A 158 -24.82 -7.08 13.38
N GLY A 159 -24.65 -8.39 13.16
CA GLY A 159 -25.52 -9.21 12.33
C GLY A 159 -25.21 -9.14 10.84
N LYS A 160 -25.55 -10.21 10.11
CA LYS A 160 -25.17 -10.39 8.68
C LYS A 160 -25.61 -9.24 7.78
N GLY A 161 -26.84 -8.75 7.92
CA GLY A 161 -27.39 -7.70 7.06
C GLY A 161 -26.66 -6.36 7.22
N LYS A 162 -26.38 -5.95 8.47
CA LYS A 162 -25.64 -4.70 8.75
C LYS A 162 -24.18 -4.81 8.34
N ALA A 163 -23.55 -5.97 8.55
CA ALA A 163 -22.19 -6.23 8.12
C ALA A 163 -22.05 -6.13 6.60
N LEU A 164 -22.96 -6.74 5.83
CA LEU A 164 -22.96 -6.63 4.37
C LEU A 164 -23.14 -5.18 3.91
N LYS A 165 -24.07 -4.42 4.54
CA LYS A 165 -24.26 -3.00 4.21
C LYS A 165 -22.99 -2.17 4.49
N LEU A 166 -22.29 -2.43 5.59
CA LEU A 166 -21.03 -1.78 5.93
C LEU A 166 -19.99 -2.07 4.86
N ILE A 167 -19.79 -3.35 4.48
CA ILE A 167 -18.77 -3.78 3.50
C ILE A 167 -19.07 -3.18 2.12
N LYS A 168 -20.32 -3.22 1.65
CA LYS A 168 -20.72 -2.63 0.36
C LYS A 168 -20.52 -1.11 0.31
N GLY A 169 -20.70 -0.42 1.42
CA GLY A 169 -20.46 1.02 1.54
C GLY A 169 -18.99 1.40 1.71
N ALA A 170 -18.09 0.45 2.01
CA ALA A 170 -16.69 0.70 2.30
C ALA A 170 -15.85 0.97 1.05
N LEU A 171 -14.71 1.65 1.24
CA LEU A 171 -13.64 1.76 0.25
C LEU A 171 -12.58 0.69 0.52
N PHE A 172 -12.19 -0.02 -0.52
CA PHE A 172 -11.11 -1.00 -0.52
C PHE A 172 -9.92 -0.44 -1.27
N ALA A 173 -8.78 -0.25 -0.61
CA ALA A 173 -7.56 0.25 -1.21
C ALA A 173 -6.49 -0.86 -1.25
N LEU A 174 -5.91 -1.11 -2.42
CA LEU A 174 -4.84 -2.07 -2.64
C LEU A 174 -3.61 -1.35 -3.17
N SER A 175 -2.46 -1.51 -2.51
CA SER A 175 -1.17 -0.95 -2.90
C SER A 175 -0.08 -2.00 -2.72
N ALA A 176 0.32 -2.65 -3.82
CA ALA A 176 1.37 -3.66 -3.86
C ALA A 176 1.98 -3.76 -5.25
N GLY A 177 3.06 -4.53 -5.39
CA GLY A 177 3.72 -4.80 -6.67
C GLY A 177 5.14 -4.24 -6.73
N THR A 178 5.45 -3.20 -5.99
CA THR A 178 6.79 -2.60 -5.99
C THR A 178 7.86 -3.61 -5.53
N ASN A 179 7.60 -4.36 -4.46
CA ASN A 179 8.53 -5.36 -3.94
C ASN A 179 8.65 -6.59 -4.86
N ASP A 180 7.60 -6.91 -5.63
CA ASP A 180 7.65 -7.99 -6.62
C ASP A 180 8.73 -7.71 -7.66
N PHE A 181 8.79 -6.50 -8.17
CA PHE A 181 9.84 -6.09 -9.11
C PHE A 181 11.16 -5.79 -8.40
N GLY A 182 11.16 -4.97 -7.34
CA GLY A 182 12.37 -4.54 -6.64
C GLY A 182 13.16 -5.71 -6.08
N SER A 183 12.53 -6.49 -5.22
CA SER A 183 13.21 -7.55 -4.47
C SER A 183 13.25 -8.88 -5.21
N ASN A 184 12.09 -9.38 -5.66
CA ASN A 184 11.92 -10.75 -6.14
C ASN A 184 12.35 -10.94 -7.62
N TYR A 185 12.25 -9.89 -8.45
CA TYR A 185 12.57 -9.98 -9.87
C TYR A 185 13.96 -9.38 -10.21
N PHE A 186 14.24 -8.14 -9.77
CA PHE A 186 15.49 -7.46 -10.13
C PHE A 186 16.64 -7.72 -9.16
N LEU A 187 16.41 -7.63 -7.84
CA LEU A 187 17.47 -7.82 -6.86
C LEU A 187 17.82 -9.30 -6.68
N LEU A 188 16.81 -10.13 -6.39
CA LEU A 188 16.97 -11.57 -6.28
C LEU A 188 16.43 -12.20 -7.56
N PRO A 189 17.27 -12.84 -8.41
CA PRO A 189 16.80 -13.34 -9.70
C PRO A 189 15.97 -14.63 -9.55
N LEU A 190 14.99 -14.64 -8.63
CA LEU A 190 14.15 -15.79 -8.37
C LEU A 190 13.12 -15.95 -9.49
N ARG A 191 12.43 -14.87 -9.83
CA ARG A 191 11.40 -14.89 -10.88
C ARG A 191 11.95 -14.60 -12.27
N SER A 192 12.97 -13.75 -12.41
CA SER A 192 13.60 -13.47 -13.71
C SER A 192 14.31 -14.66 -14.37
N LYS A 193 14.58 -15.74 -13.62
CA LYS A 193 15.02 -17.03 -14.19
C LYS A 193 13.90 -17.81 -14.88
N HIS A 194 12.63 -17.53 -14.58
CA HIS A 194 11.48 -18.30 -15.03
C HIS A 194 10.54 -17.50 -15.92
N TYR A 195 10.56 -16.19 -15.82
CA TYR A 195 9.68 -15.27 -16.53
C TYR A 195 10.51 -14.14 -17.15
N ASN A 196 10.24 -13.78 -18.39
CA ASN A 196 10.63 -12.47 -18.86
C ASN A 196 9.75 -11.39 -18.21
N THR A 197 10.09 -10.11 -18.42
CA THR A 197 9.39 -9.00 -17.74
C THR A 197 7.89 -8.96 -18.06
N GLU A 198 7.52 -9.20 -19.33
CA GLU A 198 6.13 -9.18 -19.75
C GLU A 198 5.32 -10.33 -19.14
N GLU A 199 5.89 -11.52 -19.13
CA GLU A 199 5.28 -12.70 -18.50
C GLU A 199 5.09 -12.50 -17.01
N TYR A 200 6.08 -11.87 -16.32
CA TYR A 200 5.97 -11.61 -14.89
C TYR A 200 4.93 -10.54 -14.58
N GLN A 201 4.84 -9.48 -15.37
CA GLN A 201 3.77 -8.50 -15.28
C GLN A 201 2.40 -9.16 -15.41
N GLN A 202 2.22 -10.04 -16.40
CA GLN A 202 0.95 -10.75 -16.59
C GLN A 202 0.63 -11.69 -15.42
N PHE A 203 1.66 -12.38 -14.88
CA PHE A 203 1.50 -13.21 -13.69
C PHE A 203 0.99 -12.39 -12.49
N LEU A 204 1.56 -11.21 -12.21
CA LEU A 204 1.13 -10.33 -11.13
C LEU A 204 -0.30 -9.80 -11.35
N LEU A 205 -0.64 -9.43 -12.58
CA LEU A 205 -2.00 -8.98 -12.93
C LEU A 205 -3.04 -10.09 -12.75
N ASN A 206 -2.70 -11.33 -13.07
CA ASN A 206 -3.57 -12.48 -12.83
C ASN A 206 -3.79 -12.72 -11.32
N LYS A 207 -2.74 -12.56 -10.50
CA LYS A 207 -2.84 -12.62 -9.04
C LYS A 207 -3.77 -11.53 -8.50
N LEU A 208 -3.55 -10.28 -8.91
CA LEU A 208 -4.40 -9.16 -8.55
C LEU A 208 -5.88 -9.40 -8.93
N GLN A 209 -6.13 -9.91 -10.13
CA GLN A 209 -7.50 -10.27 -10.56
C GLN A 209 -8.16 -11.23 -9.59
N GLY A 210 -7.46 -12.30 -9.17
CA GLY A 210 -7.97 -13.23 -8.16
C GLY A 210 -8.29 -12.57 -6.82
N HIS A 211 -7.42 -11.66 -6.35
CA HIS A 211 -7.65 -10.91 -5.12
C HIS A 211 -8.88 -10.00 -5.21
N LEU A 212 -9.03 -9.27 -6.33
CA LEU A 212 -10.18 -8.39 -6.55
C LEU A 212 -11.50 -9.17 -6.64
N GLN A 213 -11.48 -10.33 -7.30
CA GLN A 213 -12.63 -11.22 -7.36
C GLN A 213 -13.02 -11.73 -5.97
N ALA A 214 -12.07 -12.19 -5.17
CA ALA A 214 -12.33 -12.65 -3.81
C ALA A 214 -12.92 -11.55 -2.92
N LEU A 215 -12.41 -10.31 -3.01
CA LEU A 215 -12.97 -9.17 -2.30
C LEU A 215 -14.40 -8.84 -2.76
N HIS A 216 -14.64 -8.86 -4.06
CA HIS A 216 -15.97 -8.62 -4.64
C HIS A 216 -17.00 -9.65 -4.16
N GLU A 217 -16.64 -10.94 -4.16
CA GLU A 217 -17.49 -12.02 -3.65
C GLU A 217 -17.86 -11.84 -2.16
N MET A 218 -16.99 -11.18 -1.38
CA MET A 218 -17.25 -10.79 0.00
C MET A 218 -18.01 -9.47 0.14
N GLY A 219 -18.35 -8.79 -0.97
CA GLY A 219 -19.19 -7.60 -0.99
C GLY A 219 -18.46 -6.28 -1.27
N ALA A 220 -17.20 -6.29 -1.67
CA ALA A 220 -16.48 -5.07 -2.07
C ALA A 220 -17.09 -4.49 -3.36
N GLU A 221 -17.57 -3.24 -3.30
CA GLU A 221 -18.16 -2.53 -4.45
C GLU A 221 -17.38 -1.28 -4.86
N LYS A 222 -16.54 -0.72 -3.97
CA LYS A 222 -15.73 0.48 -4.24
C LYS A 222 -14.26 0.12 -4.01
N ILE A 223 -13.50 0.03 -5.11
CA ILE A 223 -12.13 -0.46 -5.07
C ILE A 223 -11.21 0.60 -5.69
N LEU A 224 -10.09 0.85 -5.02
CA LEU A 224 -8.98 1.68 -5.47
C LEU A 224 -7.73 0.81 -5.56
N VAL A 225 -7.19 0.65 -6.75
CA VAL A 225 -5.91 -0.06 -6.96
C VAL A 225 -4.84 0.96 -7.30
N ILE A 226 -3.81 1.02 -6.49
CA ILE A 226 -2.68 1.93 -6.68
C ILE A 226 -1.69 1.28 -7.66
N GLY A 227 -1.25 2.03 -8.66
CA GLY A 227 -0.23 1.59 -9.60
C GLY A 227 1.17 1.63 -9.00
N LEU A 228 2.16 1.17 -9.77
CA LEU A 228 3.57 1.24 -9.37
C LEU A 228 4.07 2.69 -9.38
N PRO A 229 4.92 3.06 -8.40
CA PRO A 229 5.68 4.29 -8.43
C PRO A 229 6.77 4.26 -9.52
N PRO A 230 7.55 5.33 -9.74
CA PRO A 230 8.75 5.29 -10.57
C PRO A 230 9.82 4.42 -9.88
N VAL A 231 9.74 3.11 -10.08
CA VAL A 231 10.57 2.08 -9.39
C VAL A 231 12.07 2.34 -9.58
N GLY A 232 12.47 2.82 -10.76
CA GLY A 232 13.86 3.16 -11.04
C GLY A 232 14.39 4.39 -10.29
N CYS A 233 13.50 5.18 -9.67
CA CYS A 233 13.88 6.32 -8.83
C CYS A 233 13.96 5.96 -7.35
N LEU A 234 13.68 4.72 -6.97
CA LEU A 234 13.87 4.28 -5.59
C LEU A 234 15.35 4.31 -5.23
N PRO A 235 15.75 4.89 -4.10
CA PRO A 235 17.16 4.97 -3.68
C PRO A 235 17.88 3.61 -3.69
N GLU A 236 17.15 2.54 -3.33
CA GLU A 236 17.64 1.17 -3.43
C GLU A 236 18.05 0.82 -4.86
N GLN A 237 17.17 1.09 -5.83
CA GLN A 237 17.43 0.76 -7.23
C GLN A 237 18.53 1.61 -7.84
N ILE A 238 18.61 2.89 -7.49
CA ILE A 238 19.71 3.77 -7.89
C ILE A 238 21.04 3.21 -7.36
N THR A 239 21.08 2.83 -6.08
CA THR A 239 22.29 2.30 -5.43
C THR A 239 22.73 0.97 -6.04
N LEU A 240 21.80 0.03 -6.22
CA LEU A 240 22.09 -1.30 -6.76
C LEU A 240 22.55 -1.27 -8.22
N ASN A 241 22.09 -0.29 -8.98
CA ASN A 241 22.50 -0.12 -10.39
C ASN A 241 23.68 0.83 -10.56
N PHE A 242 24.28 1.35 -9.46
CA PHE A 242 25.38 2.33 -9.49
C PHE A 242 25.06 3.53 -10.38
N ALA A 243 23.81 3.99 -10.38
CA ALA A 243 23.32 5.06 -11.23
C ALA A 243 23.44 6.43 -10.55
N ASP A 244 23.67 7.49 -11.33
CA ASP A 244 23.71 8.87 -10.84
C ASP A 244 22.31 9.50 -10.70
N GLY A 245 21.26 8.77 -11.10
CA GLY A 245 19.86 9.19 -11.05
C GLY A 245 18.91 8.02 -11.24
N CYS A 246 17.68 8.32 -11.60
CA CYS A 246 16.69 7.27 -11.83
C CYS A 246 17.11 6.30 -12.93
N VAL A 247 16.84 5.02 -12.72
CA VAL A 247 17.16 3.94 -13.65
C VAL A 247 16.03 3.79 -14.68
N ASP A 248 16.20 4.33 -15.87
CA ASP A 248 15.15 4.49 -16.89
C ASP A 248 14.47 3.18 -17.29
N TYR A 249 15.21 2.09 -17.45
CA TYR A 249 14.62 0.82 -17.85
C TYR A 249 13.66 0.27 -16.80
N LEU A 250 13.93 0.47 -15.49
CA LEU A 250 13.02 0.09 -14.39
C LEU A 250 11.78 0.95 -14.39
N ASN A 251 11.93 2.24 -14.68
CA ASN A 251 10.80 3.15 -14.85
C ASN A 251 9.94 2.75 -16.05
N GLY A 252 10.58 2.31 -17.16
CA GLY A 252 9.87 1.77 -18.32
C GLY A 252 9.03 0.54 -17.98
N VAL A 253 9.55 -0.37 -17.16
CA VAL A 253 8.78 -1.54 -16.66
C VAL A 253 7.58 -1.12 -15.83
N ALA A 254 7.74 -0.12 -14.95
CA ALA A 254 6.63 0.39 -14.14
C ALA A 254 5.54 1.06 -14.98
N VAL A 255 5.91 1.83 -16.00
CA VAL A 255 4.96 2.46 -16.95
C VAL A 255 4.19 1.40 -17.71
N ASP A 256 4.87 0.39 -18.27
CA ASP A 256 4.23 -0.69 -19.03
C ASP A 256 3.27 -1.51 -18.14
N TYR A 257 3.70 -1.87 -16.93
CA TYR A 257 2.82 -2.52 -15.96
C TYR A 257 1.57 -1.68 -15.65
N ASN A 258 1.73 -0.39 -15.40
CA ASN A 258 0.63 0.51 -15.07
C ASN A 258 -0.38 0.63 -16.22
N LEU A 259 0.08 0.66 -17.47
CA LEU A 259 -0.80 0.64 -18.64
C LEU A 259 -1.60 -0.67 -18.73
N LYS A 260 -0.95 -1.82 -18.54
CA LYS A 260 -1.60 -3.14 -18.49
C LYS A 260 -2.58 -3.22 -17.31
N LEU A 261 -2.23 -2.65 -16.15
CA LEU A 261 -3.10 -2.59 -14.98
C LEU A 261 -4.40 -1.82 -15.28
N VAL A 262 -4.31 -0.62 -15.87
CA VAL A 262 -5.50 0.17 -16.25
C VAL A 262 -6.44 -0.63 -17.16
N ASN A 263 -5.88 -1.31 -18.16
CA ASN A 263 -6.65 -2.15 -19.09
C ASN A 263 -7.31 -3.35 -18.35
N THR A 264 -6.55 -4.00 -17.46
CA THR A 264 -7.04 -5.12 -16.65
C THR A 264 -8.20 -4.68 -15.76
N LEU A 265 -8.06 -3.57 -15.04
CA LEU A 265 -9.13 -3.06 -14.17
C LEU A 265 -10.39 -2.67 -14.95
N SER A 266 -10.24 -2.06 -16.11
CA SER A 266 -11.36 -1.71 -17.01
C SER A 266 -12.10 -2.96 -17.48
N ASN A 267 -11.37 -3.99 -17.89
CA ASN A 267 -11.96 -5.26 -18.33
C ASN A 267 -12.66 -5.98 -17.15
N LEU A 268 -12.06 -6.00 -15.97
CA LEU A 268 -12.67 -6.63 -14.79
C LEU A 268 -13.97 -5.95 -14.41
N GLN A 269 -14.02 -4.62 -14.41
CA GLN A 269 -15.23 -3.87 -14.10
C GLN A 269 -16.35 -4.15 -15.11
N ALA A 270 -16.00 -4.30 -16.39
CA ALA A 270 -16.97 -4.58 -17.46
C ALA A 270 -17.50 -6.03 -17.46
N THR A 271 -16.73 -6.98 -16.92
CA THR A 271 -17.02 -8.42 -17.02
C THR A 271 -17.35 -9.05 -15.67
N LEU A 272 -16.34 -9.38 -14.89
CA LEU A 272 -16.46 -10.18 -13.65
C LEU A 272 -17.00 -9.38 -12.46
N LEU A 273 -16.66 -8.10 -12.38
CA LEU A 273 -16.96 -7.24 -11.23
C LEU A 273 -18.05 -6.21 -11.55
N ARG A 274 -19.07 -6.64 -12.29
CA ARG A 274 -20.18 -5.78 -12.69
C ARG A 274 -20.89 -5.18 -11.46
N GLY A 275 -21.14 -3.87 -11.51
CA GLY A 275 -21.73 -3.14 -10.40
C GLY A 275 -20.74 -2.57 -9.39
N SER A 276 -19.48 -3.00 -9.42
CA SER A 276 -18.40 -2.38 -8.65
C SER A 276 -17.88 -1.12 -9.35
N LYS A 277 -17.33 -0.20 -8.55
CA LYS A 277 -16.55 0.96 -9.03
C LYS A 277 -15.09 0.69 -8.75
N ILE A 278 -14.31 0.45 -9.78
CA ILE A 278 -12.87 0.21 -9.68
C ILE A 278 -12.15 1.42 -10.25
N ASN A 279 -11.27 2.00 -9.44
CA ASN A 279 -10.47 3.16 -9.81
C ASN A 279 -8.99 2.79 -9.79
N TYR A 280 -8.25 3.31 -10.76
CA TYR A 280 -6.81 3.30 -10.79
C TYR A 280 -6.27 4.54 -10.06
N GLY A 281 -5.36 4.34 -9.11
CA GLY A 281 -4.64 5.41 -8.41
C GLY A 281 -3.26 5.61 -9.04
N ASN A 282 -3.10 6.69 -9.80
CA ASN A 282 -1.80 7.03 -10.37
C ASN A 282 -0.93 7.72 -9.32
N ILE A 283 0.15 7.05 -8.90
CA ILE A 283 1.20 7.63 -8.05
C ILE A 283 2.52 7.82 -8.82
N TYR A 284 2.63 7.26 -10.04
CA TYR A 284 3.86 7.32 -10.83
C TYR A 284 4.21 8.77 -11.18
N GLN A 285 3.32 9.46 -11.89
CA GLN A 285 3.60 10.81 -12.35
C GLN A 285 3.74 11.83 -11.21
N PRO A 286 2.86 11.87 -10.19
CA PRO A 286 3.04 12.78 -9.06
C PRO A 286 4.38 12.61 -8.33
N LEU A 287 4.83 11.37 -8.11
CA LEU A 287 6.12 11.12 -7.47
C LEU A 287 7.29 11.52 -8.37
N LEU A 288 7.21 11.23 -9.68
CA LEU A 288 8.23 11.64 -10.63
C LEU A 288 8.36 13.16 -10.72
N ASP A 289 7.23 13.88 -10.68
CA ASP A 289 7.21 15.35 -10.66
C ASP A 289 7.84 15.89 -9.37
N MET A 290 7.54 15.31 -8.21
CA MET A 290 8.15 15.68 -6.93
C MET A 290 9.66 15.45 -6.90
N ILE A 291 10.14 14.36 -7.51
CA ILE A 291 11.57 14.05 -7.62
C ILE A 291 12.26 15.04 -8.58
N GLY A 292 11.64 15.32 -9.72
CA GLY A 292 12.24 16.14 -10.78
C GLY A 292 12.16 17.65 -10.52
N LYS A 293 11.23 18.11 -9.70
CA LYS A 293 10.96 19.53 -9.43
C LYS A 293 10.58 19.76 -7.97
N PRO A 294 11.43 19.40 -7.00
CA PRO A 294 11.10 19.47 -5.58
C PRO A 294 10.69 20.88 -5.14
N GLU A 295 11.29 21.92 -5.72
CA GLU A 295 10.99 23.32 -5.42
C GLU A 295 9.53 23.72 -5.64
N GLN A 296 8.79 23.01 -6.51
CA GLN A 296 7.36 23.29 -6.74
C GLN A 296 6.49 22.75 -5.60
N PHE A 297 7.02 21.87 -4.78
CA PHE A 297 6.31 21.22 -3.68
C PHE A 297 6.76 21.69 -2.29
N GLU A 298 7.88 22.42 -2.20
CA GLU A 298 8.39 22.99 -0.95
C GLU A 298 7.56 24.21 -0.47
N ASN A 299 7.01 25.01 -1.39
CA ASN A 299 6.31 26.26 -1.11
C ASN A 299 4.81 26.12 -0.81
N ILE A 300 4.27 24.92 -0.66
CA ILE A 300 2.86 24.72 -0.30
C ILE A 300 2.54 25.29 1.10
N ASN A 301 3.54 25.57 1.91
CA ASN A 301 3.40 26.13 3.25
C ASN A 301 3.36 27.66 3.32
N GLU A 302 3.71 28.40 2.24
CA GLU A 302 3.76 29.87 2.25
C GLU A 302 2.48 30.56 1.78
N VAL A 303 1.50 29.82 1.26
CA VAL A 303 0.26 30.40 0.68
C VAL A 303 -0.82 30.73 1.73
N ASN A 304 -0.57 30.45 3.02
CA ASN A 304 -1.55 30.67 4.10
C ASN A 304 -1.01 31.46 5.29
N ASN A 305 -0.17 32.48 5.06
CA ASN A 305 0.12 33.54 6.04
C ASN A 305 -0.56 34.84 5.63
#